data_2e89331600c6e08e9124f1a499484776
#
_entry.id   2e89331600c6e08e9124f1a499484776
#
_cell.length_a   1.000
_cell.length_b   1.000
_cell.length_c   1.000
_cell.angle_alpha   90.00
_cell.angle_beta   90.00
_cell.angle_gamma   90.00
#
_symmetry.space_group_name_H-M   'P 1'
#
loop_
_entity.id
_entity.type
_entity.pdbx_description
1 polymer ?
#
loop_
_entity_poly.entity_id
_entity_poly.type
_entity_poly.pdbx_seq_one_letter_code
_entity_poly.pdbx_strand_id
1 'polypeptide(L)'
;MSFNRDIKIDPNRVSTGGGGRGAAIGGGAIITVLAVLLISHFTGVDLTGLLGQDQGTTSSTASSIDMSVCGDGTTANGDAANQYPQCRMAATAESLDAVWGEQLPAQATTAYTKPNFHLWDGSSVRTACGTASSSVGPFYCPGDSTVYLDMNFFSDMERTVGAQDTPLAEEYIVAHEFGHHIQNLLGTMDRADRSGTGATSDSVRLELQADCYAGIWVHNASTTPDPDTGVPFLTEPSQEEISSAIQAAESVGDDHIQQRSGGGVDADSWTHGSSEQRVRWFTTGMESGSTQQCDTFEVPGSDL
;
A
#
# COMPACT_ATOMS: atom_id res chain seq x y z
N MET A 1 -12.64 8.07 -0.92
CA MET A 1 -13.18 9.33 -0.32
C MET A 1 -12.93 10.47 -1.31
N SER A 2 -13.63 11.58 -1.16
CA SER A 2 -13.33 12.76 -1.99
C SER A 2 -12.43 13.72 -1.23
N PHE A 3 -11.41 14.23 -1.89
CA PHE A 3 -10.56 15.27 -1.33
C PHE A 3 -11.30 16.62 -1.26
N ASN A 4 -11.09 17.36 -0.17
CA ASN A 4 -11.58 18.72 -0.08
C ASN A 4 -10.88 19.59 -1.12
N ARG A 5 -11.65 20.42 -1.82
CA ARG A 5 -11.15 21.27 -2.91
C ARG A 5 -10.12 22.30 -2.46
N ASP A 6 -10.19 22.72 -1.19
CA ASP A 6 -9.40 23.80 -0.61
C ASP A 6 -8.08 23.31 0.01
N ILE A 7 -7.72 22.04 -0.10
CA ILE A 7 -6.40 21.53 0.26
C ILE A 7 -5.35 21.91 -0.78
N LYS A 8 -4.09 21.87 -0.38
CA LYS A 8 -2.94 21.98 -1.28
C LYS A 8 -2.35 20.61 -1.52
N ILE A 9 -2.00 20.33 -2.75
CA ILE A 9 -1.27 19.11 -3.14
C ILE A 9 0.13 19.52 -3.59
N ASP A 10 1.16 18.99 -2.96
CA ASP A 10 2.54 19.12 -3.45
C ASP A 10 2.83 18.00 -4.47
N PRO A 11 2.91 18.29 -5.77
CA PRO A 11 3.23 17.29 -6.77
C PRO A 11 4.59 16.62 -6.56
N ASN A 12 5.48 17.24 -5.77
CA ASN A 12 6.80 16.67 -5.46
C ASN A 12 6.74 15.66 -4.29
N ARG A 13 5.57 15.47 -3.64
CA ARG A 13 5.42 14.43 -2.60
C ARG A 13 5.65 13.04 -3.19
N VAL A 14 5.40 12.86 -4.45
CA VAL A 14 5.68 11.62 -5.19
C VAL A 14 6.80 11.85 -6.20
N SER A 15 7.62 10.83 -6.40
CA SER A 15 8.61 10.80 -7.48
C SER A 15 8.07 9.98 -8.64
N THR A 16 8.42 10.36 -9.88
CA THR A 16 8.04 9.64 -11.10
C THR A 16 9.28 9.31 -11.93
N GLY A 17 9.23 8.25 -12.70
CA GLY A 17 10.29 7.87 -13.66
C GLY A 17 10.92 6.50 -13.41
N GLY A 18 11.75 6.06 -14.33
CA GLY A 18 12.48 4.78 -14.25
C GLY A 18 13.77 4.92 -13.44
N GLY A 19 13.79 4.39 -12.23
CA GLY A 19 14.99 4.13 -11.45
C GLY A 19 15.49 5.28 -10.58
N GLY A 20 15.14 5.26 -9.29
CA GLY A 20 15.75 6.08 -8.25
C GLY A 20 17.25 5.76 -8.10
N ARG A 21 18.07 6.79 -7.89
CA ARG A 21 19.48 6.65 -7.48
C ARG A 21 19.52 6.25 -6.01
N GLY A 22 19.28 4.98 -5.71
CA GLY A 22 19.56 4.41 -4.39
C GLY A 22 21.02 4.08 -4.28
N ALA A 23 21.72 4.61 -3.28
CA ALA A 23 23.03 4.13 -2.89
C ALA A 23 22.89 2.70 -2.38
N ALA A 24 23.53 1.74 -3.06
CA ALA A 24 23.54 0.35 -2.63
C ALA A 24 24.31 0.23 -1.30
N ILE A 25 23.56 0.02 -0.22
CA ILE A 25 24.10 -0.51 1.03
C ILE A 25 23.68 -1.97 1.08
N GLY A 26 24.66 -2.87 1.07
CA GLY A 26 24.42 -4.31 1.01
C GLY A 26 23.63 -4.82 2.23
N GLY A 27 22.45 -5.30 1.96
CA GLY A 27 21.56 -6.00 2.90
C GLY A 27 20.58 -6.86 2.11
N GLY A 28 20.69 -8.18 2.29
CA GLY A 28 20.16 -9.26 1.48
C GLY A 28 18.72 -9.20 1.02
N ALA A 29 18.55 -9.71 -0.16
CA ALA A 29 17.34 -9.95 -0.92
C ALA A 29 16.30 -10.84 -0.16
N ILE A 30 15.37 -10.24 0.56
CA ILE A 30 14.35 -11.04 1.29
C ILE A 30 12.91 -10.71 0.87
N ILE A 31 12.65 -9.52 0.27
CA ILE A 31 11.26 -9.09 0.00
C ILE A 31 10.76 -9.48 -1.39
N THR A 32 11.67 -9.70 -2.33
CA THR A 32 11.33 -10.18 -3.68
C THR A 32 10.65 -11.54 -3.67
N VAL A 33 10.77 -12.30 -2.57
CA VAL A 33 10.26 -13.67 -2.48
C VAL A 33 8.74 -13.70 -2.30
N LEU A 34 8.15 -12.79 -1.51
CA LEU A 34 6.70 -12.81 -1.25
C LEU A 34 5.90 -12.41 -2.49
N ALA A 35 6.26 -11.31 -3.14
CA ALA A 35 5.56 -10.87 -4.35
C ALA A 35 5.78 -11.82 -5.53
N VAL A 36 6.99 -12.36 -5.71
CA VAL A 36 7.30 -13.33 -6.78
C VAL A 36 6.61 -14.67 -6.54
N LEU A 37 6.49 -15.13 -5.30
CA LEU A 37 5.78 -16.37 -4.97
C LEU A 37 4.27 -16.25 -5.22
N LEU A 38 3.68 -15.09 -4.97
CA LEU A 38 2.28 -14.84 -5.31
C LEU A 38 2.03 -14.99 -6.80
N ILE A 39 2.82 -14.30 -7.61
CA ILE A 39 2.61 -14.30 -9.07
C ILE A 39 2.91 -15.66 -9.67
N SER A 40 3.98 -16.35 -9.24
CA SER A 40 4.28 -17.69 -9.74
C SER A 40 3.20 -18.70 -9.37
N HIS A 41 2.60 -18.55 -8.18
CA HIS A 41 1.50 -19.41 -7.75
C HIS A 41 0.20 -19.12 -8.52
N PHE A 42 -0.03 -17.83 -8.87
CA PHE A 42 -1.25 -17.39 -9.58
C PHE A 42 -1.23 -17.62 -11.09
N THR A 43 -0.10 -17.38 -11.72
CA THR A 43 -0.02 -17.44 -13.20
C THR A 43 0.47 -18.80 -13.69
N GLY A 44 0.92 -19.69 -12.80
CA GLY A 44 1.59 -20.93 -13.18
C GLY A 44 2.92 -20.71 -13.92
N VAL A 45 3.40 -19.46 -13.96
CA VAL A 45 4.68 -19.10 -14.57
C VAL A 45 5.75 -19.15 -13.49
N ASP A 46 6.72 -20.03 -13.64
CA ASP A 46 7.87 -20.11 -12.75
C ASP A 46 8.77 -18.88 -12.96
N LEU A 47 8.61 -17.91 -12.05
CA LEU A 47 9.37 -16.67 -12.04
C LEU A 47 10.64 -16.76 -11.18
N THR A 48 10.95 -17.92 -10.61
CA THR A 48 12.18 -18.13 -9.82
C THR A 48 13.45 -17.89 -10.63
N GLY A 49 13.38 -18.01 -11.96
CA GLY A 49 14.46 -17.64 -12.87
C GLY A 49 14.78 -16.15 -12.96
N LEU A 50 13.89 -15.27 -12.49
CA LEU A 50 14.10 -13.82 -12.47
C LEU A 50 14.97 -13.35 -11.29
N LEU A 51 15.16 -14.19 -10.29
CA LEU A 51 16.00 -13.90 -9.12
C LEU A 51 17.51 -13.93 -9.41
N GLY A 52 17.94 -14.25 -10.64
CA GLY A 52 19.34 -14.55 -10.93
C GLY A 52 19.97 -13.98 -12.19
N GLN A 53 19.35 -13.06 -12.93
CA GLN A 53 19.97 -12.52 -14.16
C GLN A 53 20.17 -11.01 -14.13
N ASP A 54 21.38 -10.63 -13.75
CA ASP A 54 21.98 -9.32 -14.02
C ASP A 54 22.56 -9.37 -15.45
N GLN A 55 21.94 -8.65 -16.39
CA GLN A 55 22.53 -7.97 -17.57
C GLN A 55 21.45 -7.58 -18.60
N GLY A 56 21.17 -6.31 -18.69
CA GLY A 56 20.45 -5.70 -19.79
C GLY A 56 20.43 -4.19 -19.67
N THR A 57 21.17 -3.53 -20.56
CA THR A 57 21.10 -2.09 -20.78
C THR A 57 19.66 -1.69 -21.09
N THR A 58 18.95 -1.19 -20.08
CA THR A 58 17.63 -0.61 -20.29
C THR A 58 17.78 0.89 -20.53
N SER A 59 17.40 1.31 -21.74
CA SER A 59 17.08 2.71 -22.00
C SER A 59 15.97 3.12 -21.03
N SER A 60 16.25 4.07 -20.15
CA SER A 60 15.24 4.72 -19.34
C SER A 60 14.30 5.48 -20.27
N THR A 61 13.15 4.88 -20.58
CA THR A 61 12.01 5.64 -21.10
C THR A 61 11.59 6.61 -19.99
N ALA A 62 11.51 7.90 -20.31
CA ALA A 62 10.96 8.87 -19.39
C ALA A 62 9.54 8.44 -19.03
N SER A 63 9.18 8.55 -17.74
CA SER A 63 7.81 8.30 -17.27
C SER A 63 6.82 9.18 -18.03
N SER A 64 5.68 8.62 -18.41
CA SER A 64 4.57 9.38 -19.02
C SER A 64 3.68 10.06 -17.96
N ILE A 65 3.94 9.85 -16.67
CA ILE A 65 3.15 10.40 -15.57
C ILE A 65 3.40 11.91 -15.47
N ASP A 66 2.40 12.70 -15.89
CA ASP A 66 2.46 14.15 -15.84
C ASP A 66 1.92 14.68 -14.50
N MET A 67 2.82 15.05 -13.59
CA MET A 67 2.47 15.65 -12.31
C MET A 67 2.10 17.14 -12.41
N SER A 68 2.31 17.80 -13.54
CA SER A 68 2.00 19.22 -13.69
C SER A 68 0.49 19.52 -13.61
N VAL A 69 -0.34 18.52 -13.91
CA VAL A 69 -1.82 18.62 -13.79
C VAL A 69 -2.28 18.75 -12.32
N CYS A 70 -1.41 18.39 -11.36
CA CYS A 70 -1.68 18.53 -9.93
C CYS A 70 -1.42 19.95 -9.40
N GLY A 71 -1.00 20.89 -10.26
CA GLY A 71 -0.65 22.24 -9.86
C GLY A 71 0.82 22.37 -9.45
N ASP A 72 1.15 23.51 -8.84
CA ASP A 72 2.51 23.86 -8.44
C ASP A 72 2.78 23.78 -6.92
N GLY A 73 1.78 23.29 -6.16
CA GLY A 73 1.88 23.19 -4.70
C GLY A 73 1.75 24.54 -3.97
N THR A 74 1.42 25.64 -4.65
CA THR A 74 1.34 26.97 -4.02
C THR A 74 -0.09 27.43 -3.74
N THR A 75 -1.06 26.90 -4.46
CA THR A 75 -2.48 27.24 -4.34
C THR A 75 -3.32 26.01 -4.03
N ALA A 76 -4.52 26.23 -3.47
CA ALA A 76 -5.49 25.15 -3.26
C ALA A 76 -5.87 24.50 -4.60
N ASN A 77 -5.78 23.17 -4.64
CA ASN A 77 -5.93 22.37 -5.87
C ASN A 77 -6.51 20.97 -5.63
N GLY A 78 -7.21 20.76 -4.51
CA GLY A 78 -7.79 19.46 -4.14
C GLY A 78 -8.73 18.86 -5.19
N ASP A 79 -9.33 19.67 -6.05
CA ASP A 79 -10.11 19.18 -7.19
C ASP A 79 -9.27 18.31 -8.15
N ALA A 80 -7.95 18.54 -8.24
CA ALA A 80 -7.07 17.74 -9.06
C ALA A 80 -6.94 16.29 -8.53
N ALA A 81 -6.94 16.08 -7.20
CA ALA A 81 -6.94 14.73 -6.62
C ALA A 81 -8.22 13.95 -6.96
N ASN A 82 -9.36 14.65 -7.03
CA ASN A 82 -10.61 14.00 -7.40
C ASN A 82 -10.69 13.68 -8.90
N GLN A 83 -9.89 14.34 -9.73
CA GLN A 83 -9.95 14.25 -11.19
C GLN A 83 -8.85 13.36 -11.78
N TYR A 84 -7.64 13.42 -11.22
CA TYR A 84 -6.46 12.77 -11.78
C TYR A 84 -5.87 11.74 -10.79
N PRO A 85 -5.75 10.45 -11.16
CA PRO A 85 -5.22 9.41 -10.26
C PRO A 85 -3.85 9.73 -9.68
N GLN A 86 -2.90 10.26 -10.45
CA GLN A 86 -1.58 10.63 -9.95
C GLN A 86 -1.62 11.74 -8.88
N CYS A 87 -2.56 12.68 -9.01
CA CYS A 87 -2.76 13.73 -8.01
C CYS A 87 -3.44 13.16 -6.76
N ARG A 88 -4.35 12.19 -6.93
CA ARG A 88 -4.94 11.43 -5.83
C ARG A 88 -3.87 10.73 -5.03
N MET A 89 -2.92 10.05 -5.67
CA MET A 89 -1.81 9.38 -4.99
C MET A 89 -0.96 10.37 -4.18
N ALA A 90 -0.63 11.54 -4.73
CA ALA A 90 0.10 12.57 -4.00
C ALA A 90 -0.67 13.07 -2.77
N ALA A 91 -1.94 13.42 -2.95
CA ALA A 91 -2.81 13.89 -1.86
C ALA A 91 -3.06 12.83 -0.79
N THR A 92 -3.20 11.54 -1.19
CA THR A 92 -3.31 10.41 -0.25
C THR A 92 -2.05 10.29 0.60
N ALA A 93 -0.87 10.40 -0.02
CA ALA A 93 0.39 10.35 0.71
C ALA A 93 0.55 11.51 1.71
N GLU A 94 0.11 12.72 1.35
CA GLU A 94 0.13 13.87 2.26
C GLU A 94 -0.84 13.70 3.43
N SER A 95 -2.04 13.19 3.15
CA SER A 95 -3.03 12.86 4.18
C SER A 95 -2.50 11.79 5.13
N LEU A 96 -1.88 10.73 4.61
CA LEU A 96 -1.22 9.69 5.41
C LEU A 96 -0.08 10.24 6.26
N ASP A 97 0.74 11.15 5.70
CA ASP A 97 1.82 11.82 6.44
C ASP A 97 1.28 12.65 7.61
N ALA A 98 0.18 13.38 7.39
CA ALA A 98 -0.43 14.19 8.43
C ALA A 98 -1.03 13.31 9.53
N VAL A 99 -1.82 12.30 9.16
CA VAL A 99 -2.43 11.36 10.12
C VAL A 99 -1.34 10.64 10.93
N TRP A 100 -0.37 10.02 10.28
CA TRP A 100 0.66 9.26 10.99
C TRP A 100 1.66 10.15 11.73
N GLY A 101 1.88 11.38 11.25
CA GLY A 101 2.66 12.40 11.99
C GLY A 101 2.07 12.74 13.35
N GLU A 102 0.75 12.66 13.50
CA GLU A 102 0.03 12.86 14.77
C GLU A 102 -0.14 11.55 15.54
N GLN A 103 -0.63 10.50 14.89
CA GLN A 103 -1.06 9.27 15.56
C GLN A 103 0.10 8.43 16.08
N LEU A 104 1.19 8.28 15.30
CA LEU A 104 2.29 7.42 15.71
C LEU A 104 3.01 7.90 16.97
N PRO A 105 3.39 9.17 17.11
CA PRO A 105 3.98 9.67 18.35
C PRO A 105 3.00 9.64 19.54
N ALA A 106 1.71 9.88 19.29
CA ALA A 106 0.71 9.91 20.33
C ALA A 106 0.39 8.51 20.90
N GLN A 107 0.39 7.49 20.05
CA GLN A 107 -0.07 6.14 20.43
C GLN A 107 1.07 5.15 20.71
N ALA A 108 2.21 5.29 20.02
CA ALA A 108 3.32 4.35 20.10
C ALA A 108 4.64 4.97 20.62
N THR A 109 4.66 6.26 20.94
CA THR A 109 5.88 7.01 21.35
C THR A 109 7.03 6.94 20.35
N THR A 110 6.74 6.58 19.10
CA THR A 110 7.70 6.45 17.99
C THR A 110 7.56 7.66 17.08
N ALA A 111 8.68 8.30 16.72
CA ALA A 111 8.64 9.41 15.77
C ALA A 111 8.26 8.90 14.37
N TYR A 112 7.34 9.61 13.71
CA TYR A 112 7.03 9.35 12.33
C TYR A 112 8.09 9.98 11.41
N THR A 113 8.54 9.24 10.42
CA THR A 113 9.33 9.73 9.29
C THR A 113 8.63 9.31 8.02
N LYS A 114 8.52 10.24 7.06
CA LYS A 114 7.81 9.96 5.80
C LYS A 114 8.51 8.91 4.98
N PRO A 115 7.81 7.93 4.39
CA PRO A 115 8.41 7.08 3.36
C PRO A 115 8.57 7.89 2.07
N ASN A 116 9.46 7.48 1.19
CA ASN A 116 9.40 7.90 -0.19
C ASN A 116 8.18 7.26 -0.87
N PHE A 117 7.65 7.92 -1.89
CA PHE A 117 6.60 7.33 -2.71
C PHE A 117 6.96 7.49 -4.19
N HIS A 118 7.03 6.37 -4.90
CA HIS A 118 7.45 6.31 -6.29
C HIS A 118 6.34 5.78 -7.18
N LEU A 119 5.87 6.62 -8.09
CA LEU A 119 4.90 6.24 -9.12
C LEU A 119 5.66 5.88 -10.40
N TRP A 120 5.28 4.79 -11.03
CA TRP A 120 5.86 4.37 -12.30
C TRP A 120 4.79 3.81 -13.25
N ASP A 121 5.12 3.67 -14.54
CA ASP A 121 4.20 3.23 -15.60
C ASP A 121 4.89 2.34 -16.64
N GLY A 122 6.06 1.82 -16.27
CA GLY A 122 6.86 0.96 -17.13
C GLY A 122 6.68 -0.53 -16.85
N SER A 123 7.40 -1.36 -17.60
CA SER A 123 7.37 -2.80 -17.41
C SER A 123 8.07 -3.28 -16.13
N SER A 124 8.98 -2.48 -15.57
CA SER A 124 9.71 -2.80 -14.35
C SER A 124 10.31 -1.57 -13.69
N VAL A 125 10.52 -1.65 -12.37
CA VAL A 125 11.18 -0.64 -11.54
C VAL A 125 12.30 -1.27 -10.72
N ARG A 126 13.43 -0.56 -10.55
CA ARG A 126 14.54 -0.97 -9.66
C ARG A 126 14.35 -0.36 -8.28
N THR A 127 14.54 -1.18 -7.26
CA THR A 127 14.43 -0.80 -5.85
C THR A 127 15.59 -1.38 -5.05
N ALA A 128 15.74 -0.97 -3.79
CA ALA A 128 16.71 -1.61 -2.89
C ALA A 128 16.31 -3.07 -2.54
N CYS A 129 15.05 -3.46 -2.76
CA CYS A 129 14.55 -4.81 -2.53
C CYS A 129 14.65 -5.71 -3.77
N GLY A 130 15.16 -5.18 -4.90
CA GLY A 130 15.30 -5.90 -6.16
C GLY A 130 14.59 -5.19 -7.31
N THR A 131 14.45 -5.88 -8.45
CA THR A 131 13.69 -5.38 -9.59
C THR A 131 12.28 -5.94 -9.53
N ALA A 132 11.28 -5.06 -9.51
CA ALA A 132 9.87 -5.42 -9.57
C ALA A 132 9.31 -5.21 -10.98
N SER A 133 8.46 -6.12 -11.44
CA SER A 133 7.68 -5.98 -12.67
C SER A 133 6.31 -5.36 -12.37
N SER A 134 5.61 -4.86 -13.39
CA SER A 134 4.25 -4.34 -13.28
C SER A 134 3.24 -5.35 -12.69
N SER A 135 3.54 -6.64 -12.78
CA SER A 135 2.68 -7.70 -12.23
C SER A 135 2.79 -7.88 -10.70
N VAL A 136 3.74 -7.20 -10.05
CA VAL A 136 3.91 -7.31 -8.58
C VAL A 136 2.79 -6.59 -7.83
N GLY A 137 2.17 -5.58 -8.43
CA GLY A 137 1.26 -4.68 -7.73
C GLY A 137 2.00 -3.62 -6.90
N PRO A 138 1.28 -2.82 -6.12
CA PRO A 138 1.87 -1.91 -5.14
C PRO A 138 2.66 -2.66 -4.08
N PHE A 139 3.72 -2.06 -3.55
CA PHE A 139 4.50 -2.65 -2.46
C PHE A 139 5.35 -1.62 -1.72
N TYR A 140 5.63 -1.92 -0.46
CA TYR A 140 6.61 -1.19 0.34
C TYR A 140 7.96 -1.91 0.34
N CYS A 141 9.04 -1.19 0.10
CA CYS A 141 10.40 -1.69 0.22
C CYS A 141 11.08 -1.10 1.48
N PRO A 142 11.31 -1.89 2.55
CA PRO A 142 11.99 -1.40 3.74
C PRO A 142 13.46 -1.07 3.51
N GLY A 143 14.09 -1.64 2.48
CA GLY A 143 15.50 -1.39 2.16
C GLY A 143 15.81 0.06 1.75
N ASP A 144 14.84 0.79 1.22
CA ASP A 144 14.94 2.21 0.86
C ASP A 144 13.79 3.05 1.43
N SER A 145 12.96 2.46 2.29
CA SER A 145 11.79 3.08 2.89
C SER A 145 10.88 3.75 1.85
N THR A 146 10.59 3.03 0.77
CA THR A 146 9.83 3.55 -0.37
C THR A 146 8.60 2.70 -0.64
N VAL A 147 7.46 3.37 -0.81
CA VAL A 147 6.26 2.77 -1.41
C VAL A 147 6.37 2.90 -2.93
N TYR A 148 6.15 1.81 -3.64
CA TYR A 148 6.17 1.72 -5.10
C TYR A 148 4.78 1.39 -5.63
N LEU A 149 4.33 2.14 -6.64
CA LEU A 149 3.01 1.94 -7.25
C LEU A 149 3.11 2.07 -8.78
N ASP A 150 2.74 1.00 -9.48
CA ASP A 150 2.48 1.05 -10.92
C ASP A 150 1.11 1.71 -11.17
N MET A 151 1.09 2.81 -11.90
CA MET A 151 -0.15 3.51 -12.21
C MET A 151 -1.14 2.72 -13.08
N ASN A 152 -0.67 1.66 -13.76
CA ASN A 152 -1.54 0.77 -14.51
C ASN A 152 -2.27 -0.25 -13.61
N PHE A 153 -1.80 -0.44 -12.37
CA PHE A 153 -2.34 -1.43 -11.45
C PHE A 153 -3.86 -1.28 -11.24
N PHE A 154 -4.33 -0.07 -11.02
CA PHE A 154 -5.75 0.17 -10.73
C PHE A 154 -6.65 -0.19 -11.90
N SER A 155 -6.25 0.14 -13.13
CA SER A 155 -7.00 -0.26 -14.33
C SER A 155 -7.06 -1.77 -14.53
N ASP A 156 -6.09 -2.51 -13.97
CA ASP A 156 -5.99 -3.96 -14.03
C ASP A 156 -6.65 -4.67 -12.85
N MET A 157 -6.89 -3.95 -11.74
CA MET A 157 -7.39 -4.50 -10.48
C MET A 157 -8.75 -5.18 -10.65
N GLU A 158 -9.71 -4.55 -11.34
CA GLU A 158 -11.02 -5.14 -11.60
C GLU A 158 -10.89 -6.46 -12.38
N ARG A 159 -10.02 -6.49 -13.39
CA ARG A 159 -9.78 -7.68 -14.20
C ARG A 159 -9.06 -8.77 -13.42
N THR A 160 -8.08 -8.40 -12.61
CA THR A 160 -7.17 -9.32 -11.92
C THR A 160 -7.80 -9.91 -10.66
N VAL A 161 -8.31 -9.06 -9.77
CA VAL A 161 -8.85 -9.48 -8.47
C VAL A 161 -10.35 -9.24 -8.32
N GLY A 162 -11.00 -8.54 -9.26
CA GLY A 162 -12.44 -8.29 -9.27
C GLY A 162 -12.89 -7.15 -8.35
N ALA A 163 -11.97 -6.37 -7.81
CA ALA A 163 -12.29 -5.17 -7.05
C ALA A 163 -12.67 -4.02 -7.97
N GLN A 164 -13.64 -3.21 -7.54
CA GLN A 164 -14.00 -2.00 -8.27
C GLN A 164 -12.90 -0.95 -8.14
N ASP A 165 -12.57 -0.31 -9.24
CA ASP A 165 -11.69 0.84 -9.27
C ASP A 165 -12.46 2.09 -8.81
N THR A 166 -12.34 2.39 -7.52
CA THR A 166 -12.97 3.55 -6.88
C THR A 166 -11.94 4.35 -6.08
N PRO A 167 -12.15 5.66 -5.89
CA PRO A 167 -11.17 6.49 -5.16
C PRO A 167 -10.75 5.91 -3.82
N LEU A 168 -11.69 5.50 -2.96
CA LEU A 168 -11.33 4.96 -1.64
C LEU A 168 -10.67 3.58 -1.72
N ALA A 169 -10.99 2.76 -2.73
CA ALA A 169 -10.28 1.49 -2.95
C ALA A 169 -8.81 1.72 -3.32
N GLU A 170 -8.52 2.68 -4.22
CA GLU A 170 -7.16 3.08 -4.55
C GLU A 170 -6.41 3.63 -3.33
N GLU A 171 -7.07 4.53 -2.59
CA GLU A 171 -6.53 5.18 -1.38
C GLU A 171 -6.25 4.15 -0.27
N TYR A 172 -7.13 3.14 -0.08
CA TYR A 172 -6.93 2.03 0.85
C TYR A 172 -5.65 1.24 0.54
N ILE A 173 -5.42 0.92 -0.74
CA ILE A 173 -4.23 0.17 -1.14
C ILE A 173 -2.96 0.96 -0.79
N VAL A 174 -2.92 2.26 -1.09
CA VAL A 174 -1.79 3.11 -0.70
C VAL A 174 -1.63 3.16 0.82
N ALA A 175 -2.74 3.28 1.56
CA ALA A 175 -2.71 3.30 3.02
C ALA A 175 -2.20 1.98 3.62
N HIS A 176 -2.50 0.85 2.99
CA HIS A 176 -1.95 -0.46 3.36
C HIS A 176 -0.42 -0.50 3.21
N GLU A 177 0.12 -0.01 2.09
CA GLU A 177 1.59 0.05 1.89
C GLU A 177 2.27 1.01 2.89
N PHE A 178 1.60 2.11 3.24
CA PHE A 178 2.05 2.96 4.35
C PHE A 178 1.97 2.22 5.70
N GLY A 179 0.99 1.33 5.88
CA GLY A 179 0.91 0.44 7.05
C GLY A 179 2.17 -0.40 7.22
N HIS A 180 2.72 -0.94 6.14
CA HIS A 180 4.02 -1.62 6.16
C HIS A 180 5.17 -0.70 6.55
N HIS A 181 5.14 0.57 6.14
CA HIS A 181 6.11 1.54 6.61
C HIS A 181 6.00 1.78 8.11
N ILE A 182 4.78 1.90 8.66
CA ILE A 182 4.57 2.03 10.10
C ILE A 182 5.12 0.79 10.84
N GLN A 183 4.89 -0.41 10.35
CA GLN A 183 5.47 -1.65 10.91
C GLN A 183 7.00 -1.62 10.92
N ASN A 184 7.61 -1.08 9.87
CA ASN A 184 9.07 -0.91 9.80
C ASN A 184 9.55 0.08 10.87
N LEU A 185 8.88 1.24 11.04
CA LEU A 185 9.21 2.21 12.08
C LEU A 185 9.06 1.65 13.51
N LEU A 186 8.08 0.77 13.72
CA LEU A 186 7.84 0.09 15.00
C LEU A 186 8.77 -1.12 15.21
N GLY A 187 9.55 -1.52 14.21
CA GLY A 187 10.40 -2.70 14.24
C GLY A 187 9.63 -4.02 14.24
N THR A 188 8.33 -4.00 13.90
CA THR A 188 7.50 -5.20 13.81
C THR A 188 7.97 -6.10 12.68
N MET A 189 8.32 -5.52 11.53
CA MET A 189 8.82 -6.27 10.38
C MET A 189 10.11 -7.05 10.67
N ASP A 190 10.98 -6.53 11.53
CA ASP A 190 12.25 -7.18 11.87
C ASP A 190 12.07 -8.35 12.85
N ARG A 191 10.98 -8.32 13.65
CA ARG A 191 10.66 -9.36 14.63
C ARG A 191 9.86 -10.52 14.05
N ALA A 192 9.14 -10.30 12.95
CA ALA A 192 8.27 -11.29 12.33
C ALA A 192 9.05 -12.33 11.53
N ASP A 193 8.67 -13.60 11.65
CA ASP A 193 9.16 -14.68 10.78
C ASP A 193 8.39 -14.67 9.44
N ARG A 194 8.93 -13.93 8.46
CA ARG A 194 8.34 -13.79 7.14
C ARG A 194 8.58 -14.98 6.20
N SER A 195 9.21 -16.05 6.67
CA SER A 195 9.42 -17.27 5.88
C SER A 195 8.25 -18.25 5.98
N GLY A 196 7.37 -18.06 6.98
CA GLY A 196 6.23 -18.93 7.23
C GLY A 196 5.02 -18.58 6.35
N THR A 197 4.23 -19.61 6.04
CA THR A 197 2.92 -19.49 5.36
C THR A 197 1.82 -20.08 6.25
N GLY A 198 0.58 -19.82 5.91
CA GLY A 198 -0.59 -20.33 6.62
C GLY A 198 -1.41 -19.24 7.29
N ALA A 199 -2.68 -19.51 7.53
CA ALA A 199 -3.69 -18.55 7.99
C ALA A 199 -3.33 -17.80 9.29
N THR A 200 -2.37 -18.27 10.05
CA THR A 200 -1.93 -17.69 11.34
C THR A 200 -0.44 -17.35 11.35
N SER A 201 0.25 -17.45 10.21
CA SER A 201 1.67 -17.13 10.07
C SER A 201 1.96 -15.67 10.37
N ASP A 202 3.22 -15.36 10.69
CA ASP A 202 3.65 -13.99 10.91
C ASP A 202 3.53 -13.15 9.63
N SER A 203 3.66 -13.76 8.44
CA SER A 203 3.38 -13.09 7.16
C SER A 203 1.93 -12.59 7.14
N VAL A 204 0.96 -13.47 7.42
CA VAL A 204 -0.46 -13.08 7.48
C VAL A 204 -0.70 -12.03 8.57
N ARG A 205 -0.08 -12.14 9.74
CA ARG A 205 -0.21 -11.14 10.82
C ARG A 205 0.28 -9.75 10.40
N LEU A 206 1.37 -9.67 9.65
CA LEU A 206 1.85 -8.39 9.09
C LEU A 206 0.84 -7.77 8.13
N GLU A 207 0.28 -8.56 7.22
CA GLU A 207 -0.71 -8.08 6.26
C GLU A 207 -1.98 -7.56 6.94
N LEU A 208 -2.52 -8.33 7.88
CA LEU A 208 -3.71 -7.93 8.64
C LEU A 208 -3.48 -6.68 9.49
N GLN A 209 -2.28 -6.52 10.04
CA GLN A 209 -1.90 -5.31 10.77
C GLN A 209 -1.80 -4.10 9.82
N ALA A 210 -1.28 -4.28 8.60
CA ALA A 210 -1.24 -3.22 7.59
C ALA A 210 -2.66 -2.80 7.17
N ASP A 211 -3.59 -3.75 7.04
CA ASP A 211 -5.02 -3.44 6.81
C ASP A 211 -5.62 -2.63 7.96
N CYS A 212 -5.32 -3.01 9.20
CA CYS A 212 -5.79 -2.28 10.38
C CYS A 212 -5.23 -0.85 10.39
N TYR A 213 -3.97 -0.65 10.03
CA TYR A 213 -3.36 0.68 9.93
C TYR A 213 -3.98 1.51 8.79
N ALA A 214 -4.36 0.90 7.67
CA ALA A 214 -5.15 1.56 6.63
C ALA A 214 -6.52 2.01 7.17
N GLY A 215 -7.16 1.19 8.00
CA GLY A 215 -8.39 1.55 8.70
C GLY A 215 -8.22 2.74 9.64
N ILE A 216 -7.12 2.81 10.41
CA ILE A 216 -6.80 3.97 11.27
C ILE A 216 -6.69 5.24 10.45
N TRP A 217 -6.09 5.18 9.26
CA TRP A 217 -6.04 6.33 8.38
C TRP A 217 -7.44 6.77 7.95
N VAL A 218 -8.31 5.87 7.52
CA VAL A 218 -9.71 6.21 7.15
C VAL A 218 -10.45 6.86 8.32
N HIS A 219 -10.26 6.36 9.55
CA HIS A 219 -10.84 6.94 10.76
C HIS A 219 -10.49 8.42 10.95
N ASN A 220 -9.25 8.79 10.68
CA ASN A 220 -8.73 10.11 10.99
C ASN A 220 -8.71 11.08 9.81
N ALA A 221 -8.72 10.58 8.57
CA ALA A 221 -8.44 11.37 7.36
C ALA A 221 -9.43 12.53 7.12
N SER A 222 -10.70 12.37 7.54
CA SER A 222 -11.71 13.44 7.41
C SER A 222 -11.65 14.50 8.51
N THR A 223 -10.84 14.30 9.53
CA THR A 223 -10.67 15.24 10.66
C THR A 223 -9.27 15.82 10.77
N THR A 224 -8.27 15.15 10.17
CA THR A 224 -6.88 15.61 10.15
C THR A 224 -6.72 16.70 9.11
N PRO A 225 -6.32 17.94 9.50
CA PRO A 225 -6.20 19.04 8.58
C PRO A 225 -4.91 18.94 7.76
N ASP A 226 -4.98 19.43 6.52
CA ASP A 226 -3.81 19.84 5.75
C ASP A 226 -3.06 20.94 6.53
N PRO A 227 -1.77 20.76 6.87
CA PRO A 227 -1.02 21.71 7.67
C PRO A 227 -0.84 23.08 7.01
N ASP A 228 -0.96 23.15 5.69
CA ASP A 228 -0.81 24.39 4.93
C ASP A 228 -2.09 25.25 4.89
N THR A 229 -3.25 24.58 4.84
CA THR A 229 -4.54 25.27 4.66
C THR A 229 -5.44 25.22 5.89
N GLY A 230 -5.21 24.27 6.79
CA GLY A 230 -6.08 24.02 7.96
C GLY A 230 -7.40 23.34 7.61
N VAL A 231 -7.61 22.96 6.36
CA VAL A 231 -8.80 22.23 5.89
C VAL A 231 -8.53 20.73 6.00
N PRO A 232 -9.46 19.90 6.50
CA PRO A 232 -9.29 18.45 6.47
C PRO A 232 -9.00 17.96 5.05
N PHE A 233 -8.09 16.98 4.90
CA PHE A 233 -7.73 16.46 3.58
C PHE A 233 -8.94 15.90 2.84
N LEU A 234 -9.73 15.10 3.52
CA LEU A 234 -10.82 14.35 2.93
C LEU A 234 -12.17 14.72 3.55
N THR A 235 -13.23 14.52 2.79
CA THR A 235 -14.59 14.55 3.30
C THR A 235 -14.88 13.25 4.07
N GLU A 236 -15.86 13.26 4.99
CA GLU A 236 -16.32 12.05 5.64
C GLU A 236 -16.76 11.02 4.57
N PRO A 237 -16.27 9.76 4.65
CA PRO A 237 -16.60 8.76 3.65
C PRO A 237 -18.08 8.36 3.74
N SER A 238 -18.72 8.23 2.60
CA SER A 238 -20.07 7.66 2.51
C SER A 238 -20.02 6.14 2.77
N GLN A 239 -21.17 5.57 3.11
CA GLN A 239 -21.30 4.11 3.29
C GLN A 239 -20.95 3.32 2.02
N GLU A 240 -21.19 3.91 0.83
CA GLU A 240 -20.85 3.30 -0.44
C GLU A 240 -19.32 3.29 -0.66
N GLU A 241 -18.64 4.38 -0.33
CA GLU A 241 -17.18 4.46 -0.39
C GLU A 241 -16.53 3.49 0.60
N ILE A 242 -17.01 3.42 1.85
CA ILE A 242 -16.54 2.43 2.83
C ILE A 242 -16.75 1.00 2.29
N SER A 243 -17.92 0.71 1.72
CA SER A 243 -18.19 -0.59 1.12
C SER A 243 -17.21 -0.93 0.00
N SER A 244 -16.80 0.05 -0.81
CA SER A 244 -15.82 -0.17 -1.88
C SER A 244 -14.42 -0.50 -1.36
N ALA A 245 -13.98 0.15 -0.28
CA ALA A 245 -12.70 -0.17 0.36
C ALA A 245 -12.73 -1.57 1.01
N ILE A 246 -13.85 -1.93 1.64
CA ILE A 246 -14.06 -3.29 2.18
C ILE A 246 -14.00 -4.33 1.06
N GLN A 247 -14.63 -4.08 -0.08
CA GLN A 247 -14.56 -4.97 -1.25
C GLN A 247 -13.13 -5.08 -1.81
N ALA A 248 -12.37 -3.98 -1.79
CA ALA A 248 -10.97 -4.02 -2.20
C ALA A 248 -10.16 -4.91 -1.24
N ALA A 249 -10.32 -4.76 0.08
CA ALA A 249 -9.69 -5.62 1.08
C ALA A 249 -10.09 -7.10 0.91
N GLU A 250 -11.38 -7.37 0.68
CA GLU A 250 -11.89 -8.72 0.42
C GLU A 250 -11.27 -9.36 -0.82
N SER A 251 -11.17 -8.59 -1.92
CA SER A 251 -10.72 -9.09 -3.22
C SER A 251 -9.26 -9.52 -3.26
N VAL A 252 -8.44 -9.00 -2.36
CA VAL A 252 -7.02 -9.33 -2.24
C VAL A 252 -6.72 -10.37 -1.14
N GLY A 253 -7.75 -11.00 -0.57
CA GLY A 253 -7.60 -12.16 0.30
C GLY A 253 -7.16 -13.41 -0.47
N ASP A 254 -6.28 -14.22 0.13
CA ASP A 254 -5.72 -15.43 -0.50
C ASP A 254 -6.81 -16.42 -0.93
N ASP A 255 -7.87 -16.57 -0.15
CA ASP A 255 -9.01 -17.44 -0.46
C ASP A 255 -9.76 -16.97 -1.71
N HIS A 256 -10.03 -15.68 -1.84
CA HIS A 256 -10.67 -15.09 -3.01
C HIS A 256 -9.84 -15.29 -4.26
N ILE A 257 -8.56 -14.98 -4.17
CA ILE A 257 -7.62 -15.08 -5.27
C ILE A 257 -7.46 -16.55 -5.71
N GLN A 258 -7.33 -17.50 -4.79
CA GLN A 258 -7.25 -18.94 -5.11
C GLN A 258 -8.52 -19.45 -5.80
N GLN A 259 -9.72 -19.04 -5.34
CA GLN A 259 -10.98 -19.39 -5.98
C GLN A 259 -11.08 -18.85 -7.41
N ARG A 260 -10.69 -17.58 -7.65
CA ARG A 260 -10.71 -16.99 -8.99
C ARG A 260 -9.74 -17.67 -9.96
N SER A 261 -8.63 -18.19 -9.45
CA SER A 261 -7.65 -18.94 -10.25
C SER A 261 -8.11 -20.36 -10.62
N GLY A 262 -9.30 -20.77 -10.19
CA GLY A 262 -9.88 -22.08 -10.48
C GLY A 262 -9.28 -23.21 -9.64
N GLY A 263 -8.52 -22.88 -8.59
CA GLY A 263 -7.96 -23.82 -7.61
C GLY A 263 -8.90 -24.05 -6.40
N GLY A 264 -8.57 -25.07 -5.60
CA GLY A 264 -9.15 -25.21 -4.26
C GLY A 264 -8.51 -24.22 -3.29
N VAL A 265 -9.24 -23.83 -2.24
CA VAL A 265 -8.68 -23.00 -1.17
C VAL A 265 -7.72 -23.85 -0.32
N ASP A 266 -6.48 -23.38 -0.20
CA ASP A 266 -5.41 -24.01 0.61
C ASP A 266 -4.87 -22.98 1.61
N ALA A 267 -5.40 -23.01 2.82
CA ALA A 267 -5.04 -22.07 3.88
C ALA A 267 -3.59 -22.23 4.38
N ASP A 268 -2.95 -23.38 4.17
CA ASP A 268 -1.57 -23.62 4.58
C ASP A 268 -0.56 -22.85 3.70
N SER A 269 -0.99 -22.43 2.51
CA SER A 269 -0.17 -21.64 1.58
C SER A 269 -0.36 -20.12 1.70
N TRP A 270 -1.25 -19.64 2.56
CA TRP A 270 -1.57 -18.22 2.66
C TRP A 270 -0.40 -17.38 3.16
N THR A 271 -0.29 -16.19 2.61
CA THR A 271 0.68 -15.16 2.98
C THR A 271 0.04 -13.82 3.28
N HIS A 272 -1.22 -13.58 2.85
CA HIS A 272 -1.96 -12.33 3.05
C HIS A 272 -3.20 -12.50 3.94
N GLY A 273 -3.61 -13.74 4.20
CA GLY A 273 -4.80 -14.04 4.98
C GLY A 273 -6.08 -14.15 4.13
N SER A 274 -7.17 -14.56 4.77
CA SER A 274 -8.48 -14.66 4.12
C SER A 274 -9.12 -13.29 3.93
N SER A 275 -10.05 -13.22 2.98
CA SER A 275 -10.93 -12.07 2.79
C SER A 275 -11.60 -11.63 4.11
N GLU A 276 -12.11 -12.59 4.90
CA GLU A 276 -12.75 -12.31 6.19
C GLU A 276 -11.79 -11.68 7.20
N GLN A 277 -10.55 -12.20 7.28
CA GLN A 277 -9.52 -11.65 8.18
C GLN A 277 -9.16 -10.22 7.77
N ARG A 278 -8.91 -9.96 6.48
CA ARG A 278 -8.55 -8.63 5.97
C ARG A 278 -9.65 -7.60 6.23
N VAL A 279 -10.90 -7.93 5.92
CA VAL A 279 -12.06 -7.06 6.19
C VAL A 279 -12.19 -6.78 7.68
N ARG A 280 -12.05 -7.79 8.54
CA ARG A 280 -12.13 -7.65 9.99
C ARG A 280 -11.09 -6.65 10.50
N TRP A 281 -9.84 -6.80 10.12
CA TRP A 281 -8.76 -5.94 10.63
C TRP A 281 -8.82 -4.52 10.07
N PHE A 282 -9.16 -4.35 8.80
CA PHE A 282 -9.45 -3.02 8.25
C PHE A 282 -10.57 -2.33 9.02
N THR A 283 -11.69 -3.01 9.26
CA THR A 283 -12.83 -2.49 10.02
C THR A 283 -12.44 -2.16 11.47
N THR A 284 -11.64 -3.02 12.11
CA THR A 284 -11.11 -2.77 13.47
C THR A 284 -10.34 -1.46 13.53
N GLY A 285 -9.47 -1.20 12.57
CA GLY A 285 -8.72 0.05 12.48
C GLY A 285 -9.62 1.25 12.25
N MET A 286 -10.57 1.12 11.32
CA MET A 286 -11.51 2.18 10.96
C MET A 286 -12.46 2.55 12.12
N GLU A 287 -12.93 1.59 12.89
CA GLU A 287 -13.81 1.85 14.03
C GLU A 287 -13.07 2.38 15.26
N SER A 288 -11.88 1.88 15.53
CA SER A 288 -11.14 2.19 16.76
C SER A 288 -10.20 3.40 16.65
N GLY A 289 -9.61 3.64 15.48
CA GLY A 289 -8.53 4.60 15.29
C GLY A 289 -7.27 4.31 16.14
N SER A 290 -7.13 3.09 16.68
CA SER A 290 -6.15 2.76 17.71
C SER A 290 -5.13 1.72 17.26
N THR A 291 -3.83 2.06 17.32
CA THR A 291 -2.74 1.11 17.03
C THR A 291 -2.70 -0.07 18.01
N GLN A 292 -3.18 0.11 19.24
CA GLN A 292 -3.27 -0.97 20.22
C GLN A 292 -4.30 -2.03 19.84
N GLN A 293 -5.37 -1.64 19.12
CA GLN A 293 -6.36 -2.58 18.61
C GLN A 293 -5.87 -3.29 17.34
N CYS A 294 -4.77 -2.84 16.75
CA CYS A 294 -4.15 -3.44 15.57
C CYS A 294 -3.00 -4.42 15.91
N ASP A 295 -2.89 -4.87 17.15
CA ASP A 295 -1.83 -5.82 17.52
C ASP A 295 -2.19 -7.25 17.13
N THR A 296 -1.98 -7.59 15.86
CA THR A 296 -2.24 -8.92 15.32
C THR A 296 -1.33 -10.01 15.88
N PHE A 297 -0.22 -9.63 16.52
CA PHE A 297 0.76 -10.56 17.08
C PHE A 297 0.39 -11.04 18.49
N GLU A 298 -0.38 -10.25 19.23
CA GLU A 298 -0.81 -10.59 20.59
C GLU A 298 -2.12 -11.39 20.63
N VAL A 299 -2.87 -11.47 19.51
CA VAL A 299 -4.12 -12.25 19.47
C VAL A 299 -3.85 -13.71 19.15
N PRO A 300 -4.66 -14.66 19.74
CA PRO A 300 -4.62 -16.06 19.33
C PRO A 300 -4.92 -16.22 17.84
N GLY A 301 -4.34 -17.27 17.22
CA GLY A 301 -4.60 -17.54 15.79
C GLY A 301 -6.06 -17.78 15.43
N SER A 302 -6.89 -18.20 16.40
CA SER A 302 -8.34 -18.33 16.22
C SER A 302 -9.08 -17.00 16.10
N ASP A 303 -8.46 -15.90 16.50
CA ASP A 303 -9.06 -14.56 16.60
C ASP A 303 -8.48 -13.59 15.55
N LEU A 304 -7.62 -14.10 14.69
CA LEU A 304 -7.05 -13.37 13.55
C LEU A 304 -8.08 -13.05 12.49
#